data_0cc79af8546d740cbfc8591b15921e03
#
_entry.id   0cc79af8546d740cbfc8591b15921e03
#
_cell.length_a   1.000
_cell.length_b   1.000
_cell.length_c   1.000
_cell.angle_alpha   90.00
_cell.angle_beta   90.00
_cell.angle_gamma   90.00
#
_symmetry.space_group_name_H-M   'P 1'
#
loop_
_entity.id
_entity.type
_entity.pdbx_description
1 polymer ?
#
loop_
_entity_poly.entity_id
_entity_poly.type
_entity_poly.pdbx_seq_one_letter_code
_entity_poly.pdbx_strand_id
1 'polypeptide(L)'
;IGSVVALLPERFNAIYSASKAYVLSLSQSLHSELSGTGVQVQVVLPGVTRTEIFERSGSSLAQIPPSMVMEVEDLVDAALRGFDQGELVTIPSLQDSSEWQALTQARLQLAPNLSHNQPAARYS
;
A
#
# COMPACT_ATOMS: atom_id res chain seq x y z
N ILE A 1 9.46 -1.66 0.87
CA ILE A 1 8.38 -2.54 1.37
C ILE A 1 7.48 -1.76 2.30
N GLY A 2 6.20 -1.69 1.97
CA GLY A 2 5.16 -1.08 2.78
C GLY A 2 4.32 -2.12 3.51
N SER A 3 3.02 -1.89 3.53
CA SER A 3 2.03 -2.81 4.10
C SER A 3 0.63 -2.41 3.64
N VAL A 4 -0.28 -3.38 3.57
CA VAL A 4 -1.71 -3.10 3.36
C VAL A 4 -2.30 -2.23 4.47
N VAL A 5 -1.65 -2.14 5.62
CA VAL A 5 -2.02 -1.27 6.74
C VAL A 5 -2.07 0.21 6.30
N ALA A 6 -1.26 0.60 5.32
CA ALA A 6 -1.31 1.95 4.76
C ALA A 6 -2.69 2.30 4.16
N LEU A 7 -3.48 1.29 3.80
CA LEU A 7 -4.81 1.47 3.19
C LEU A 7 -5.95 1.40 4.20
N LEU A 8 -5.71 0.89 5.41
CA LEU A 8 -6.71 0.71 6.45
C LEU A 8 -6.16 1.15 7.82
N PRO A 9 -5.72 2.42 7.96
CA PRO A 9 -5.10 2.88 9.20
C PRO A 9 -6.02 2.80 10.42
N GLU A 10 -7.33 2.84 10.21
CA GLU A 10 -8.33 2.83 11.28
C GLU A 10 -8.35 1.52 12.06
N ARG A 11 -7.76 0.46 11.52
CA ARG A 11 -7.76 -0.88 12.13
C ARG A 11 -6.46 -1.22 12.87
N PHE A 12 -5.48 -0.32 12.87
CA PHE A 12 -4.14 -0.65 13.34
C PHE A 12 -3.56 0.45 14.22
N ASN A 13 -2.43 0.15 14.84
CA ASN A 13 -1.67 1.09 15.66
C ASN A 13 -1.31 2.35 14.87
N ALA A 14 -1.51 3.52 15.46
CA ALA A 14 -1.35 4.80 14.78
C ALA A 14 0.06 5.03 14.24
N ILE A 15 1.09 4.72 15.04
CA ILE A 15 2.49 4.93 14.63
C ILE A 15 2.86 4.00 13.48
N TYR A 16 2.49 2.72 13.59
CA TYR A 16 2.75 1.74 12.56
C TYR A 16 2.02 2.09 11.26
N SER A 17 0.73 2.42 11.35
CA SER A 17 -0.07 2.83 10.19
C SER A 17 0.50 4.06 9.51
N ALA A 18 0.89 5.06 10.29
CA ALA A 18 1.49 6.29 9.75
C ALA A 18 2.82 6.01 9.05
N SER A 19 3.67 5.14 9.62
CA SER A 19 4.95 4.77 9.00
C SER A 19 4.75 4.08 7.66
N LYS A 20 3.74 3.21 7.55
CA LYS A 20 3.44 2.50 6.30
C LYS A 20 2.76 3.38 5.28
N ALA A 21 1.92 4.31 5.70
CA ALA A 21 1.37 5.35 4.84
C ALA A 21 2.46 6.27 4.27
N TYR A 22 3.46 6.61 5.10
CA TYR A 22 4.64 7.36 4.67
C TYR A 22 5.36 6.65 3.52
N VAL A 23 5.63 5.35 3.66
CA VAL A 23 6.32 4.56 2.63
C VAL A 23 5.54 4.56 1.32
N LEU A 24 4.22 4.38 1.38
CA LEU A 24 3.38 4.40 0.18
C LEU A 24 3.42 5.77 -0.49
N SER A 25 3.21 6.84 0.27
CA SER A 25 3.22 8.21 -0.25
C SER A 25 4.56 8.58 -0.85
N LEU A 26 5.66 8.27 -0.16
CA LEU A 26 7.01 8.50 -0.66
C LEU A 26 7.24 7.80 -2.01
N SER A 27 6.85 6.54 -2.11
CA SER A 27 7.02 5.75 -3.34
C SER A 27 6.24 6.35 -4.51
N GLN A 28 5.02 6.79 -4.28
CA GLN A 28 4.18 7.44 -5.30
C GLN A 28 4.79 8.78 -5.76
N SER A 29 5.30 9.58 -4.83
CA SER A 29 5.97 10.84 -5.16
C SER A 29 7.28 10.61 -5.91
N LEU A 30 8.10 9.65 -5.48
CA LEU A 30 9.35 9.30 -6.15
C LEU A 30 9.11 8.81 -7.58
N HIS A 31 8.07 8.02 -7.80
CA HIS A 31 7.71 7.58 -9.14
C HIS A 31 7.49 8.77 -10.06
N SER A 32 6.78 9.77 -9.59
CA SER A 32 6.50 11.00 -10.34
C SER A 32 7.77 11.81 -10.59
N GLU A 33 8.59 12.01 -9.54
CA GLU A 33 9.84 12.78 -9.62
C GLU A 33 10.88 12.14 -10.56
N LEU A 34 10.92 10.81 -10.59
CA LEU A 34 11.89 10.05 -11.39
C LEU A 34 11.38 9.69 -12.78
N SER A 35 10.20 10.19 -13.15
CA SER A 35 9.65 9.99 -14.49
C SER A 35 10.61 10.49 -15.57
N GLY A 36 10.85 9.67 -16.58
CA GLY A 36 11.77 9.99 -17.67
C GLY A 36 13.25 9.76 -17.39
N THR A 37 13.62 9.32 -16.18
CA THR A 37 15.04 9.03 -15.82
C THR A 37 15.45 7.59 -16.08
N GLY A 38 14.50 6.68 -16.38
CA GLY A 38 14.78 5.25 -16.51
C GLY A 38 14.82 4.52 -15.17
N VAL A 39 14.60 5.20 -14.05
CA VAL A 39 14.54 4.58 -12.72
C VAL A 39 13.12 4.12 -12.45
N GLN A 40 12.95 2.82 -12.15
CA GLN A 40 11.67 2.24 -11.80
C GLN A 40 11.51 2.19 -10.27
N VAL A 41 10.34 2.63 -9.79
CA VAL A 41 9.98 2.59 -8.37
C VAL A 41 8.84 1.59 -8.20
N GLN A 42 8.95 0.75 -7.18
CA GLN A 42 7.88 -0.16 -6.78
C GLN A 42 7.73 -0.12 -5.26
N VAL A 43 6.50 -0.09 -4.78
CA VAL A 43 6.18 -0.36 -3.39
C VAL A 43 5.32 -1.62 -3.33
N VAL A 44 5.74 -2.55 -2.49
CA VAL A 44 5.00 -3.78 -2.23
C VAL A 44 4.23 -3.63 -0.94
N LEU A 45 2.94 -3.92 -0.97
CA LEU A 45 2.07 -3.83 0.20
C LEU A 45 1.65 -5.25 0.62
N PRO A 46 2.47 -5.93 1.45
CA PRO A 46 2.10 -7.25 1.97
C PRO A 46 0.94 -7.16 2.96
N GLY A 47 0.14 -8.21 2.98
CA GLY A 47 -0.74 -8.51 4.10
C GLY A 47 0.01 -9.30 5.17
N VAL A 48 -0.70 -10.19 5.87
CA VAL A 48 -0.06 -11.06 6.86
C VAL A 48 0.85 -12.06 6.14
N THR A 49 2.12 -12.06 6.52
CA THR A 49 3.13 -12.91 5.92
C THR A 49 3.79 -13.76 7.01
N ARG A 50 4.07 -15.03 6.72
CA ARG A 50 4.71 -15.93 7.67
C ARG A 50 6.19 -15.58 7.78
N THR A 51 6.53 -14.77 8.77
CA THR A 51 7.89 -14.31 9.03
C THR A 51 8.28 -14.53 10.50
N GLU A 52 9.57 -14.51 10.79
CA GLU A 52 10.11 -14.62 12.15
C GLU A 52 9.68 -13.46 13.07
N ILE A 53 9.23 -12.34 12.51
CA ILE A 53 8.78 -11.18 13.29
C ILE A 53 7.62 -11.55 14.19
N PHE A 54 6.70 -12.40 13.75
CA PHE A 54 5.57 -12.84 14.58
C PHE A 54 6.02 -13.64 15.78
N GLU A 55 7.03 -14.48 15.65
CA GLU A 55 7.60 -15.24 16.76
C GLU A 55 8.30 -14.31 17.76
N ARG A 56 9.08 -13.35 17.27
CA ARG A 56 9.83 -12.41 18.10
C ARG A 56 8.95 -11.40 18.84
N SER A 57 7.82 -11.01 18.26
CA SER A 57 6.91 -10.05 18.86
C SER A 57 5.98 -10.67 19.90
N GLY A 58 6.01 -11.99 20.07
CA GLY A 58 5.08 -12.71 20.95
C GLY A 58 3.69 -12.85 20.36
N SER A 59 3.46 -12.39 19.16
CA SER A 59 2.18 -12.56 18.45
C SER A 59 2.12 -13.95 17.83
N SER A 60 0.93 -14.57 17.84
CA SER A 60 0.75 -15.90 17.29
C SER A 60 -0.03 -15.85 15.96
N LEU A 61 0.56 -16.44 14.91
CA LEU A 61 -0.13 -16.68 13.64
C LEU A 61 -1.28 -17.67 13.78
N ALA A 62 -1.30 -18.48 14.87
CA ALA A 62 -2.37 -19.44 15.11
C ALA A 62 -3.75 -18.79 15.29
N GLN A 63 -3.81 -17.51 15.63
CA GLN A 63 -5.06 -16.76 15.77
C GLN A 63 -5.55 -16.15 14.46
N ILE A 64 -4.77 -16.26 13.38
CA ILE A 64 -5.11 -15.74 12.07
C ILE A 64 -5.50 -16.92 11.17
N PRO A 65 -6.62 -16.83 10.41
CA PRO A 65 -6.99 -17.89 9.48
C PRO A 65 -5.82 -18.18 8.51
N PRO A 66 -5.46 -19.46 8.31
CA PRO A 66 -4.37 -19.82 7.39
C PRO A 66 -4.54 -19.26 5.98
N SER A 67 -5.77 -19.07 5.53
CA SER A 67 -6.10 -18.49 4.23
C SER A 67 -5.69 -17.02 4.10
N MET A 68 -5.37 -16.36 5.19
CA MET A 68 -4.95 -14.96 5.23
C MET A 68 -3.43 -14.80 5.42
N VAL A 69 -2.70 -15.89 5.52
CA VAL A 69 -1.26 -15.87 5.77
C VAL A 69 -0.53 -16.32 4.50
N MET A 70 0.27 -15.43 3.94
CA MET A 70 1.07 -15.71 2.74
C MET A 70 2.47 -16.20 3.12
N GLU A 71 3.00 -17.16 2.40
CA GLU A 71 4.38 -17.58 2.58
C GLU A 71 5.34 -16.53 1.99
N VAL A 72 6.54 -16.44 2.53
CA VAL A 72 7.52 -15.43 2.11
C VAL A 72 7.90 -15.60 0.64
N GLU A 73 8.08 -16.84 0.21
CA GLU A 73 8.46 -17.15 -1.17
C GLU A 73 7.40 -16.66 -2.17
N ASP A 74 6.12 -16.91 -1.87
CA ASP A 74 5.02 -16.46 -2.71
C ASP A 74 4.94 -14.94 -2.78
N LEU A 75 5.19 -14.27 -1.64
CA LEU A 75 5.23 -12.81 -1.58
C LEU A 75 6.34 -12.25 -2.48
N VAL A 76 7.54 -12.82 -2.37
CA VAL A 76 8.71 -12.37 -3.15
C VAL A 76 8.47 -12.59 -4.64
N ASP A 77 7.97 -13.76 -5.02
CA ASP A 77 7.67 -14.06 -6.42
C ASP A 77 6.63 -13.10 -6.99
N ALA A 78 5.58 -12.80 -6.25
CA ALA A 78 4.57 -11.84 -6.67
C ALA A 78 5.16 -10.45 -6.83
N ALA A 79 6.00 -10.02 -5.89
CA ALA A 79 6.66 -8.72 -5.94
C ALA A 79 7.55 -8.58 -7.18
N LEU A 80 8.35 -9.60 -7.48
CA LEU A 80 9.23 -9.59 -8.65
C LEU A 80 8.42 -9.55 -9.96
N ARG A 81 7.34 -10.32 -10.03
CA ARG A 81 6.45 -10.30 -11.20
C ARG A 81 5.78 -8.93 -11.37
N GLY A 82 5.33 -8.33 -10.29
CA GLY A 82 4.77 -6.98 -10.32
C GLY A 82 5.79 -5.96 -10.81
N PHE A 83 7.03 -6.08 -10.38
CA PHE A 83 8.12 -5.23 -10.86
C PHE A 83 8.35 -5.39 -12.37
N ASP A 84 8.41 -6.62 -12.85
CA ASP A 84 8.60 -6.91 -14.28
C ASP A 84 7.43 -6.40 -15.13
N GLN A 85 6.23 -6.35 -14.56
CA GLN A 85 5.04 -5.79 -15.22
C GLN A 85 4.98 -4.26 -15.16
N GLY A 86 5.91 -3.62 -14.49
CA GLY A 86 5.95 -2.17 -14.36
C GLY A 86 4.98 -1.60 -13.32
N GLU A 87 4.51 -2.40 -12.38
CA GLU A 87 3.61 -1.93 -11.33
C GLU A 87 4.33 -0.98 -10.37
N LEU A 88 3.72 0.16 -10.09
CA LEU A 88 4.16 1.05 -9.02
C LEU A 88 3.78 0.49 -7.65
N VAL A 89 2.53 0.08 -7.49
CA VAL A 89 2.01 -0.49 -6.25
C VAL A 89 1.63 -1.94 -6.51
N THR A 90 2.30 -2.85 -5.83
CA THR A 90 2.02 -4.28 -5.90
C THR A 90 1.38 -4.73 -4.60
N ILE A 91 0.16 -5.24 -4.68
CA ILE A 91 -0.59 -5.79 -3.54
C ILE A 91 -0.78 -7.28 -3.79
N PRO A 92 0.14 -8.14 -3.29
CA PRO A 92 0.16 -9.56 -3.68
C PRO A 92 -1.12 -10.32 -3.40
N SER A 93 -1.85 -9.94 -2.35
CA SER A 93 -3.10 -10.62 -1.96
C SER A 93 -4.32 -10.12 -2.70
N LEU A 94 -4.24 -8.98 -3.41
CA LEU A 94 -5.41 -8.40 -4.09
C LEU A 94 -5.64 -9.12 -5.42
N GLN A 95 -6.72 -9.88 -5.50
CA GLN A 95 -7.03 -10.70 -6.68
C GLN A 95 -7.44 -9.87 -7.88
N ASP A 96 -8.15 -8.78 -7.66
CA ASP A 96 -8.64 -7.90 -8.72
C ASP A 96 -8.00 -6.51 -8.62
N SER A 97 -7.09 -6.23 -9.54
CA SER A 97 -6.39 -4.95 -9.59
C SER A 97 -7.30 -3.75 -9.84
N SER A 98 -8.51 -3.98 -10.36
CA SER A 98 -9.48 -2.90 -10.56
C SER A 98 -9.92 -2.25 -9.25
N GLU A 99 -9.87 -2.97 -8.14
CA GLU A 99 -10.18 -2.41 -6.81
C GLU A 99 -9.17 -1.34 -6.42
N TRP A 100 -7.88 -1.58 -6.62
CA TRP A 100 -6.84 -0.58 -6.39
C TRP A 100 -6.95 0.60 -7.36
N GLN A 101 -7.21 0.31 -8.64
CA GLN A 101 -7.37 1.34 -9.67
C GLN A 101 -8.56 2.25 -9.36
N ALA A 102 -9.68 1.69 -8.87
CA ALA A 102 -10.85 2.48 -8.48
C ALA A 102 -10.53 3.44 -7.33
N LEU A 103 -9.81 2.98 -6.31
CA LEU A 103 -9.38 3.83 -5.20
C LEU A 103 -8.47 4.96 -5.68
N THR A 104 -7.49 4.63 -6.50
CA THR A 104 -6.54 5.60 -7.07
C THR A 104 -7.28 6.66 -7.90
N GLN A 105 -8.21 6.23 -8.75
CA GLN A 105 -8.98 7.13 -9.58
C GLN A 105 -9.86 8.06 -8.76
N ALA A 106 -10.55 7.52 -7.74
CA ALA A 106 -11.39 8.33 -6.85
C ALA A 106 -10.55 9.39 -6.11
N ARG A 107 -9.37 9.02 -5.65
CA ARG A 107 -8.44 9.95 -4.99
C ARG A 107 -7.99 11.07 -5.95
N LEU A 108 -7.61 10.72 -7.16
CA LEU A 108 -7.14 11.68 -8.16
C LEU A 108 -8.26 12.63 -8.63
N GLN A 109 -9.50 12.18 -8.61
CA GLN A 109 -10.67 13.03 -8.95
C GLN A 109 -10.89 14.15 -7.95
N LEU A 110 -10.31 14.06 -6.76
CA LEU A 110 -10.39 15.15 -5.77
C LEU A 110 -9.54 16.37 -6.18
N ALA A 111 -8.49 16.15 -6.97
CA ALA A 111 -7.46 17.17 -7.21
C ALA A 111 -7.97 18.55 -7.60
N PRO A 112 -8.95 18.71 -8.52
CA PRO A 112 -9.44 20.03 -8.90
C PRO A 112 -10.14 20.78 -7.78
N ASN A 113 -10.58 20.08 -6.72
CA ASN A 113 -11.40 20.62 -5.64
C ASN A 113 -10.67 20.74 -4.31
N LEU A 114 -9.36 20.44 -4.28
CA LEU A 114 -8.60 20.44 -3.02
C LEU A 114 -8.06 21.82 -2.63
N SER A 115 -8.12 22.80 -3.52
CA SER A 115 -7.64 24.15 -3.22
C SER A 115 -8.55 25.20 -3.88
N HIS A 116 -9.20 25.99 -3.06
CA HIS A 116 -10.03 27.12 -3.48
C HIS A 116 -9.76 28.31 -2.59
N ASN A 117 -10.06 29.51 -3.10
CA ASN A 117 -9.88 30.76 -2.34
C ASN A 117 -10.98 31.03 -1.32
N GLN A 118 -12.01 30.17 -1.27
CA GLN A 118 -13.10 30.28 -0.30
C GLN A 118 -13.44 28.89 0.24
N PRO A 119 -13.91 28.83 1.50
CA PRO A 119 -14.38 27.57 2.05
C PRO A 119 -15.64 27.07 1.34
N ALA A 120 -15.86 25.77 1.41
CA ALA A 120 -17.08 25.16 0.87
C ALA A 120 -18.34 25.72 1.60
N ALA A 121 -19.44 25.80 0.86
CA ALA A 121 -20.69 26.35 1.38
C ALA A 121 -21.19 25.70 2.68
N ARG A 122 -20.88 24.39 2.87
CA ARG A 122 -21.27 23.68 4.10
C ARG A 122 -20.56 24.17 5.37
N TYR A 123 -19.58 25.07 5.24
CA TYR A 123 -18.89 25.70 6.38
C TYR A 123 -19.33 27.17 6.62
N SER A 124 -20.33 27.60 5.91
CA SER A 124 -20.89 28.96 6.05
C SER A 124 -21.89 29.03 7.18
#